data_c22363bcbf09b538e29ccd620930ba60
#
_entry.id   c22363bcbf09b538e29ccd620930ba60
#
_cell.length_a   1.000
_cell.length_b   1.000
_cell.length_c   1.000
_cell.angle_alpha   90.00
_cell.angle_beta   90.00
_cell.angle_gamma   90.00
#
_symmetry.space_group_name_H-M   'P 1'
#
loop_
_entity.id
_entity.type
_entity.pdbx_description
1 polymer ?
#
loop_
_entity_poly.entity_id
_entity_poly.type
_entity_poly.pdbx_seq_one_letter_code
_entity_poly.pdbx_strand_id
1 'polypeptide(L)'
;MKIFFRLVLLAALVAAGVGLWTTFFPSPEKIVRKRLAQVAAEASFNSGENPLVIAARAEHLASRFSTNVEVNLNAPGFERLEFSGRDEITQAAAGSRVHLSALKVEFPDVSVSVVPDKQSAVADVAVKVQAAGEKDFIVQEVKFNFQKIGGDWLITRVESVRAPA
;
A
#
# COMPACT_ATOMS: atom_id res chain seq x y z
N MET A 1 -20.59 42.13 -24.93
CA MET A 1 -19.85 42.08 -23.64
C MET A 1 -20.54 41.22 -22.58
N LYS A 2 -21.83 41.37 -22.29
CA LYS A 2 -22.55 40.61 -21.25
C LYS A 2 -22.63 39.10 -21.51
N ILE A 3 -22.73 38.66 -22.77
CA ILE A 3 -22.77 37.23 -23.14
C ILE A 3 -21.43 36.57 -22.94
N PHE A 4 -20.34 37.23 -23.32
CA PHE A 4 -18.97 36.73 -23.13
C PHE A 4 -18.66 36.53 -21.64
N PHE A 5 -19.03 37.46 -20.78
CA PHE A 5 -18.83 37.35 -19.33
C PHE A 5 -19.62 36.20 -18.72
N ARG A 6 -20.84 35.93 -19.18
CA ARG A 6 -21.66 34.79 -18.76
C ARG A 6 -21.05 33.46 -19.17
N LEU A 7 -20.46 33.35 -20.36
CA LEU A 7 -19.81 32.17 -20.86
C LEU A 7 -18.53 31.86 -20.05
N VAL A 8 -17.73 32.89 -19.73
CA VAL A 8 -16.54 32.76 -18.91
C VAL A 8 -16.89 32.30 -17.47
N LEU A 9 -17.95 32.88 -16.90
CA LEU A 9 -18.41 32.49 -15.56
C LEU A 9 -18.91 31.05 -15.53
N LEU A 10 -19.62 30.62 -16.56
CA LEU A 10 -20.13 29.26 -16.69
C LEU A 10 -18.97 28.25 -16.86
N ALA A 11 -17.97 28.59 -17.66
CA ALA A 11 -16.76 27.78 -17.82
C ALA A 11 -15.97 27.66 -16.50
N ALA A 12 -15.86 28.75 -15.74
CA ALA A 12 -15.20 28.75 -14.44
C ALA A 12 -15.96 27.89 -13.40
N LEU A 13 -17.30 27.95 -13.40
CA LEU A 13 -18.13 27.09 -12.54
C LEU A 13 -18.01 25.61 -12.88
N VAL A 14 -17.99 25.26 -14.18
CA VAL A 14 -17.79 23.88 -14.63
C VAL A 14 -16.40 23.40 -14.25
N ALA A 15 -15.36 24.20 -14.48
CA ALA A 15 -14.00 23.84 -14.10
C ALA A 15 -13.84 23.66 -12.57
N ALA A 16 -14.46 24.53 -11.77
CA ALA A 16 -14.50 24.39 -10.32
C ALA A 16 -15.27 23.12 -9.89
N GLY A 17 -16.41 22.83 -10.52
CA GLY A 17 -17.20 21.64 -10.27
C GLY A 17 -16.44 20.35 -10.59
N VAL A 18 -15.73 20.28 -11.72
CA VAL A 18 -14.89 19.15 -12.10
C VAL A 18 -13.70 19.02 -11.14
N GLY A 19 -13.05 20.13 -10.78
CA GLY A 19 -11.95 20.13 -9.82
C GLY A 19 -12.37 19.63 -8.44
N LEU A 20 -13.51 20.08 -7.93
CA LEU A 20 -14.08 19.59 -6.68
C LEU A 20 -14.45 18.10 -6.78
N TRP A 21 -15.10 17.69 -7.89
CA TRP A 21 -15.45 16.29 -8.09
C TRP A 21 -14.26 15.35 -8.05
N THR A 22 -13.16 15.67 -8.75
CA THR A 22 -11.94 14.85 -8.76
C THR A 22 -11.22 14.81 -7.42
N THR A 23 -11.42 15.83 -6.58
CA THR A 23 -10.83 15.91 -5.24
C THR A 23 -11.65 15.12 -4.23
N PHE A 24 -12.99 15.21 -4.31
CA PHE A 24 -13.89 14.50 -3.39
C PHE A 24 -14.14 13.04 -3.79
N PHE A 25 -13.96 12.68 -5.07
CA PHE A 25 -14.12 11.31 -5.58
C PHE A 25 -12.83 10.86 -6.28
N PRO A 26 -11.76 10.54 -5.51
CA PRO A 26 -10.52 10.08 -6.10
C PRO A 26 -10.75 8.78 -6.87
N SER A 27 -10.06 8.62 -8.00
CA SER A 27 -10.13 7.38 -8.77
C SER A 27 -9.66 6.18 -7.93
N PRO A 28 -10.22 4.98 -8.14
CA PRO A 28 -9.80 3.77 -7.44
C PRO A 28 -8.28 3.55 -7.49
N GLU A 29 -7.65 3.83 -8.62
CA GLU A 29 -6.20 3.76 -8.78
C GLU A 29 -5.44 4.66 -7.79
N LYS A 30 -5.86 5.92 -7.64
CA LYS A 30 -5.27 6.85 -6.67
C LYS A 30 -5.42 6.36 -5.24
N ILE A 31 -6.58 5.76 -4.91
CA ILE A 31 -6.83 5.19 -3.58
C ILE A 31 -5.88 4.02 -3.32
N VAL A 32 -5.74 3.09 -4.28
CA VAL A 32 -4.84 1.94 -4.17
C VAL A 32 -3.38 2.39 -4.03
N ARG A 33 -2.92 3.34 -4.84
CA ARG A 33 -1.57 3.93 -4.71
C ARG A 33 -1.34 4.56 -3.34
N LYS A 34 -2.32 5.32 -2.83
CA LYS A 34 -2.26 5.90 -1.48
C LYS A 34 -2.20 4.81 -0.41
N ARG A 35 -2.95 3.72 -0.57
CA ARG A 35 -2.94 2.58 0.35
C ARG A 35 -1.57 1.90 0.39
N LEU A 36 -0.95 1.68 -0.77
CA LEU A 36 0.41 1.15 -0.85
C LEU A 36 1.44 2.07 -0.17
N ALA A 37 1.37 3.37 -0.41
CA ALA A 37 2.25 4.33 0.26
C ALA A 37 2.09 4.30 1.80
N GLN A 38 0.86 4.12 2.29
CA GLN A 38 0.59 3.92 3.73
C GLN A 38 1.21 2.63 4.24
N VAL A 39 1.08 1.52 3.50
CA VAL A 39 1.70 0.22 3.86
C VAL A 39 3.21 0.36 3.97
N ALA A 40 3.88 1.01 3.01
CA ALA A 40 5.32 1.24 3.07
C ALA A 40 5.74 2.07 4.29
N ALA A 41 5.00 3.15 4.57
CA ALA A 41 5.25 4.01 5.72
C ALA A 41 5.01 3.31 7.06
N GLU A 42 3.93 2.52 7.17
CA GLU A 42 3.57 1.78 8.38
C GLU A 42 4.46 0.55 8.61
N ALA A 43 5.00 -0.06 7.54
CA ALA A 43 5.98 -1.15 7.64
C ALA A 43 7.37 -0.64 8.04
N SER A 44 7.68 0.62 7.78
CA SER A 44 8.95 1.24 8.17
C SER A 44 8.93 1.65 9.63
N PHE A 45 10.06 1.49 10.34
CA PHE A 45 10.21 1.90 11.73
C PHE A 45 11.67 2.18 12.09
N ASN A 46 11.87 2.90 13.21
CA ASN A 46 13.17 3.17 13.80
C ASN A 46 13.25 2.57 15.20
N SER A 47 14.47 2.48 15.75
CA SER A 47 14.72 1.98 17.10
C SER A 47 14.05 2.84 18.19
N GLY A 48 13.71 2.21 19.31
CA GLY A 48 13.27 2.91 20.52
C GLY A 48 11.78 3.19 20.60
N GLU A 49 10.95 2.51 19.81
CA GLU A 49 9.50 2.60 19.94
C GLU A 49 9.02 1.94 21.25
N ASN A 50 8.07 2.60 21.93
CA ASN A 50 7.42 2.04 23.10
C ASN A 50 6.59 0.80 22.70
N PRO A 51 6.52 -0.27 23.53
CA PRO A 51 5.73 -1.47 23.26
C PRO A 51 4.27 -1.23 22.88
N LEU A 52 3.60 -0.24 23.47
CA LEU A 52 2.24 0.13 23.10
C LEU A 52 2.17 0.74 21.69
N VAL A 53 3.17 1.52 21.31
CA VAL A 53 3.27 2.08 19.94
C VAL A 53 3.54 0.97 18.95
N ILE A 54 4.40 0.01 19.28
CA ILE A 54 4.68 -1.16 18.44
C ILE A 54 3.39 -1.94 18.16
N ALA A 55 2.63 -2.26 19.21
CA ALA A 55 1.37 -2.99 19.06
C ALA A 55 0.35 -2.22 18.21
N ALA A 56 0.15 -0.93 18.50
CA ALA A 56 -0.78 -0.10 17.74
C ALA A 56 -0.41 0.05 16.27
N ARG A 57 0.89 0.21 15.96
CA ARG A 57 1.36 0.31 14.57
C ARG A 57 1.26 -1.02 13.82
N ALA A 58 1.53 -2.14 14.50
CA ALA A 58 1.36 -3.46 13.91
C ALA A 58 -0.10 -3.74 13.55
N GLU A 59 -1.02 -3.41 14.44
CA GLU A 59 -2.46 -3.52 14.21
C GLU A 59 -2.92 -2.56 13.07
N HIS A 60 -2.40 -1.34 13.06
CA HIS A 60 -2.72 -0.36 12.03
C HIS A 60 -2.26 -0.82 10.64
N LEU A 61 -1.04 -1.34 10.53
CA LEU A 61 -0.53 -1.96 9.29
C LEU A 61 -1.42 -3.14 8.89
N ALA A 62 -1.72 -4.06 9.82
CA ALA A 62 -2.54 -5.23 9.54
C ALA A 62 -3.96 -4.88 9.10
N SER A 63 -4.52 -3.75 9.54
CA SER A 63 -5.84 -3.27 9.11
C SER A 63 -5.94 -2.95 7.62
N ARG A 64 -4.81 -2.80 6.92
CA ARG A 64 -4.74 -2.61 5.45
C ARG A 64 -5.00 -3.89 4.67
N PHE A 65 -4.95 -5.02 5.36
CA PHE A 65 -5.15 -6.34 4.80
C PHE A 65 -6.53 -6.88 5.14
N SER A 66 -7.05 -7.74 4.29
CA SER A 66 -8.30 -8.46 4.58
C SER A 66 -8.09 -9.44 5.73
N THR A 67 -9.17 -9.88 6.37
CA THR A 67 -9.10 -10.89 7.44
C THR A 67 -8.50 -12.21 6.96
N ASN A 68 -8.72 -12.57 5.70
CA ASN A 68 -8.27 -13.81 5.07
C ASN A 68 -7.16 -13.55 4.05
N VAL A 69 -6.27 -12.61 4.34
CA VAL A 69 -5.14 -12.30 3.45
C VAL A 69 -4.19 -13.49 3.34
N GLU A 70 -3.66 -13.70 2.15
CA GLU A 70 -2.58 -14.67 1.89
C GLU A 70 -1.33 -13.91 1.44
N VAL A 71 -0.21 -14.16 2.11
CA VAL A 71 1.09 -13.58 1.77
C VAL A 71 2.07 -14.71 1.48
N ASN A 72 2.68 -14.67 0.30
CA ASN A 72 3.64 -15.65 -0.18
C ASN A 72 4.83 -14.91 -0.77
N LEU A 73 5.85 -14.68 0.03
CA LEU A 73 7.06 -13.97 -0.38
C LEU A 73 8.26 -14.93 -0.41
N ASN A 74 8.97 -14.92 -1.52
CA ASN A 74 10.18 -15.68 -1.71
C ASN A 74 11.28 -14.75 -2.20
N ALA A 75 12.11 -14.29 -1.28
CA ALA A 75 13.24 -13.42 -1.58
C ALA A 75 14.53 -14.23 -1.69
N PRO A 76 15.41 -13.95 -2.65
CA PRO A 76 16.70 -14.62 -2.78
C PRO A 76 17.51 -14.48 -1.48
N GLY A 77 17.98 -15.62 -0.94
CA GLY A 77 18.77 -15.64 0.29
C GLY A 77 17.99 -15.61 1.60
N PHE A 78 16.65 -15.60 1.52
CA PHE A 78 15.78 -15.68 2.69
C PHE A 78 14.87 -16.90 2.62
N GLU A 79 14.46 -17.38 3.79
CA GLU A 79 13.40 -18.38 3.86
C GLU A 79 12.09 -17.82 3.29
N ARG A 80 11.29 -18.71 2.70
CA ARG A 80 9.97 -18.35 2.21
C ARG A 80 9.13 -17.84 3.37
N LEU A 81 8.57 -16.64 3.20
CA LEU A 81 7.64 -16.04 4.15
C LEU A 81 6.21 -16.34 3.70
N GLU A 82 5.47 -17.03 4.53
CA GLU A 82 4.07 -17.35 4.31
C GLU A 82 3.26 -16.87 5.52
N PHE A 83 2.25 -16.05 5.26
CA PHE A 83 1.31 -15.59 6.29
C PHE A 83 -0.11 -15.83 5.79
N SER A 84 -0.96 -16.31 6.68
CA SER A 84 -2.38 -16.54 6.42
C SER A 84 -3.23 -15.83 7.47
N GLY A 85 -3.98 -14.84 7.01
CA GLY A 85 -4.83 -14.03 7.86
C GLY A 85 -4.14 -12.82 8.48
N ARG A 86 -4.98 -11.89 8.91
CA ARG A 86 -4.56 -10.59 9.47
C ARG A 86 -3.75 -10.72 10.76
N ASP A 87 -4.08 -11.71 11.58
CA ASP A 87 -3.45 -11.91 12.89
C ASP A 87 -1.96 -12.27 12.73
N GLU A 88 -1.61 -13.08 11.74
CA GLU A 88 -0.21 -13.40 11.46
C GLU A 88 0.57 -12.18 10.94
N ILE A 89 -0.08 -11.31 10.16
CA ILE A 89 0.51 -10.02 9.75
C ILE A 89 0.79 -9.14 10.97
N THR A 90 -0.15 -9.08 11.92
CA THR A 90 0.03 -8.32 13.16
C THR A 90 1.22 -8.85 13.96
N GLN A 91 1.30 -10.16 14.13
CA GLN A 91 2.40 -10.81 14.87
C GLN A 91 3.75 -10.60 14.17
N ALA A 92 3.81 -10.76 12.85
CA ALA A 92 5.03 -10.54 12.08
C ALA A 92 5.49 -9.07 12.15
N ALA A 93 4.55 -8.13 12.04
CA ALA A 93 4.83 -6.70 12.13
C ALA A 93 5.30 -6.27 13.53
N ALA A 94 4.73 -6.83 14.59
CA ALA A 94 5.18 -6.59 15.96
C ALA A 94 6.54 -7.25 16.21
N GLY A 95 6.71 -8.52 15.80
CA GLY A 95 7.94 -9.27 15.96
C GLY A 95 9.13 -8.62 15.25
N SER A 96 8.95 -8.12 14.03
CA SER A 96 10.02 -7.42 13.31
C SER A 96 10.53 -6.20 14.07
N ARG A 97 9.65 -5.43 14.73
CA ARG A 97 10.02 -4.26 15.53
C ARG A 97 10.74 -4.59 16.83
N VAL A 98 10.56 -5.81 17.34
CA VAL A 98 11.28 -6.30 18.53
C VAL A 98 12.68 -6.80 18.17
N HIS A 99 12.82 -7.47 17.01
CA HIS A 99 14.07 -8.11 16.61
C HIS A 99 14.99 -7.23 15.76
N LEU A 100 14.45 -6.24 15.06
CA LEU A 100 15.23 -5.32 14.22
C LEU A 100 15.28 -3.94 14.87
N SER A 101 16.45 -3.30 14.80
CA SER A 101 16.63 -1.93 15.32
C SER A 101 15.90 -0.90 14.47
N ALA A 102 15.87 -1.07 13.15
CA ALA A 102 15.07 -0.29 12.24
C ALA A 102 14.85 -1.04 10.92
N LEU A 103 13.80 -0.69 10.23
CA LEU A 103 13.47 -1.20 8.90
C LEU A 103 12.98 -0.06 8.03
N LYS A 104 13.53 0.06 6.84
CA LYS A 104 13.06 0.99 5.82
C LYS A 104 12.46 0.21 4.66
N VAL A 105 11.19 0.50 4.36
CA VAL A 105 10.47 -0.10 3.23
C VAL A 105 10.07 1.03 2.28
N GLU A 106 10.43 0.89 1.02
CA GLU A 106 10.12 1.85 -0.03
C GLU A 106 9.51 1.10 -1.23
N PHE A 107 8.60 1.76 -1.92
CA PHE A 107 8.02 1.29 -3.17
C PHE A 107 8.40 2.26 -4.30
N PRO A 108 9.62 2.14 -4.85
CA PRO A 108 10.14 3.07 -5.85
C PRO A 108 9.37 3.03 -7.16
N ASP A 109 8.78 1.89 -7.50
CA ASP A 109 7.93 1.74 -8.68
C ASP A 109 6.64 1.02 -8.32
N VAL A 110 5.51 1.58 -8.78
CA VAL A 110 4.16 1.08 -8.52
C VAL A 110 3.33 1.21 -9.79
N SER A 111 2.91 0.08 -10.34
CA SER A 111 1.96 0.01 -11.44
C SER A 111 0.63 -0.55 -10.93
N VAL A 112 -0.47 0.17 -11.12
CA VAL A 112 -1.81 -0.23 -10.65
C VAL A 112 -2.75 -0.43 -11.83
N SER A 113 -3.40 -1.58 -11.87
CA SER A 113 -4.45 -1.92 -12.82
C SER A 113 -5.75 -2.19 -12.08
N VAL A 114 -6.77 -1.39 -12.33
CA VAL A 114 -8.09 -1.55 -11.73
C VAL A 114 -8.98 -2.31 -12.70
N VAL A 115 -9.67 -3.33 -12.21
CA VAL A 115 -10.63 -4.11 -13.01
C VAL A 115 -11.85 -3.22 -13.37
N PRO A 116 -12.48 -3.42 -14.54
CA PRO A 116 -13.59 -2.56 -15.02
C PRO A 116 -14.76 -2.43 -14.05
N ASP A 117 -15.02 -3.44 -13.22
CA ASP A 117 -16.05 -3.41 -12.16
C ASP A 117 -15.72 -2.45 -11.01
N LYS A 118 -14.48 -1.97 -10.92
CA LYS A 118 -13.95 -1.10 -9.86
C LYS A 118 -14.11 -1.69 -8.45
N GLN A 119 -14.13 -3.02 -8.35
CA GLN A 119 -14.18 -3.75 -7.07
C GLN A 119 -12.86 -4.47 -6.77
N SER A 120 -12.03 -4.66 -7.79
CA SER A 120 -10.73 -5.33 -7.67
C SER A 120 -9.63 -4.54 -8.37
N ALA A 121 -8.42 -4.64 -7.86
CA ALA A 121 -7.24 -4.06 -8.47
C ALA A 121 -6.03 -4.96 -8.23
N VAL A 122 -5.06 -4.86 -9.14
CA VAL A 122 -3.76 -5.49 -9.01
C VAL A 122 -2.70 -4.41 -9.07
N ALA A 123 -1.73 -4.49 -8.18
CA ALA A 123 -0.56 -3.61 -8.21
C ALA A 123 0.72 -4.45 -8.31
N ASP A 124 1.51 -4.17 -9.33
CA ASP A 124 2.87 -4.67 -9.46
C ASP A 124 3.80 -3.60 -8.85
N VAL A 125 4.61 -4.01 -7.87
CA VAL A 125 5.35 -3.10 -7.01
C VAL A 125 6.79 -3.56 -6.88
N ALA A 126 7.75 -2.70 -7.18
CA ALA A 126 9.13 -2.91 -6.77
C ALA A 126 9.26 -2.56 -5.27
N VAL A 127 9.49 -3.56 -4.45
CA VAL A 127 9.65 -3.41 -2.99
C VAL A 127 11.13 -3.36 -2.68
N LYS A 128 11.58 -2.26 -2.07
CA LYS A 128 12.95 -2.08 -1.57
C LYS A 128 12.94 -2.11 -0.06
N VAL A 129 13.72 -3.00 0.53
CA VAL A 129 13.84 -3.17 1.99
C VAL A 129 15.28 -3.02 2.41
N GLN A 130 15.51 -2.26 3.47
CA GLN A 130 16.81 -2.08 4.11
C GLN A 130 16.65 -2.16 5.63
N ALA A 131 17.37 -3.10 6.25
CA ALA A 131 17.46 -3.20 7.71
C ALA A 131 18.54 -2.27 8.27
N ALA A 132 18.40 -1.86 9.53
CA ALA A 132 19.42 -1.04 10.19
C ALA A 132 20.75 -1.76 10.32
N GLY A 133 21.82 -1.05 10.00
CA GLY A 133 23.19 -1.58 10.04
C GLY A 133 23.61 -2.30 8.75
N GLU A 134 22.68 -2.61 7.87
CA GLU A 134 22.98 -3.20 6.56
C GLU A 134 23.28 -2.08 5.55
N LYS A 135 24.38 -2.23 4.80
CA LYS A 135 24.69 -1.35 3.67
C LYS A 135 23.91 -1.75 2.42
N ASP A 136 23.55 -3.02 2.33
CA ASP A 136 22.84 -3.59 1.21
C ASP A 136 21.33 -3.47 1.42
N PHE A 137 20.63 -3.35 0.33
CA PHE A 137 19.18 -3.37 0.28
C PHE A 137 18.71 -4.51 -0.61
N ILE A 138 17.54 -5.05 -0.29
CA ILE A 138 16.87 -6.06 -1.10
C ILE A 138 15.86 -5.35 -1.97
N VAL A 139 15.85 -5.67 -3.26
CA VAL A 139 14.79 -5.25 -4.18
C VAL A 139 14.12 -6.48 -4.73
N GLN A 140 12.81 -6.52 -4.65
CA GLN A 140 12.01 -7.61 -5.18
C GLN A 140 10.71 -7.09 -5.79
N GLU A 141 10.32 -7.69 -6.90
CA GLU A 141 9.00 -7.44 -7.47
C GLU A 141 7.94 -8.27 -6.75
N VAL A 142 6.89 -7.60 -6.35
CA VAL A 142 5.79 -8.16 -5.56
C VAL A 142 4.46 -7.72 -6.17
N LYS A 143 3.55 -8.66 -6.29
CA LYS A 143 2.20 -8.42 -6.75
C LYS A 143 1.26 -8.33 -5.55
N PHE A 144 0.52 -7.23 -5.48
CA PHE A 144 -0.53 -7.00 -4.50
C PHE A 144 -1.90 -7.09 -5.16
N ASN A 145 -2.76 -7.94 -4.65
CA ASN A 145 -4.15 -8.01 -5.07
C ASN A 145 -5.04 -7.30 -4.06
N PHE A 146 -5.89 -6.43 -4.56
CA PHE A 146 -6.82 -5.62 -3.77
C PHE A 146 -8.26 -5.98 -4.08
N GLN A 147 -9.10 -5.93 -3.07
CA GLN A 147 -10.54 -5.97 -3.21
C GLN A 147 -11.19 -4.86 -2.38
N LYS A 148 -12.30 -4.35 -2.89
CA LYS A 148 -13.13 -3.40 -2.17
C LYS A 148 -14.10 -4.16 -1.27
N ILE A 149 -13.85 -4.14 0.04
CA ILE A 149 -14.60 -4.87 1.06
C ILE A 149 -15.17 -3.85 2.04
N GLY A 150 -16.49 -3.81 2.19
CA GLY A 150 -17.16 -2.84 3.08
C GLY A 150 -16.91 -1.38 2.72
N GLY A 151 -16.60 -1.09 1.46
CA GLY A 151 -16.27 0.26 1.00
C GLY A 151 -14.77 0.58 1.00
N ASP A 152 -13.94 -0.20 1.68
CA ASP A 152 -12.50 -0.02 1.78
C ASP A 152 -11.73 -0.93 0.81
N TRP A 153 -10.63 -0.40 0.26
CA TRP A 153 -9.69 -1.17 -0.52
C TRP A 153 -8.71 -1.90 0.40
N LEU A 154 -8.84 -3.22 0.49
CA LEU A 154 -8.01 -4.08 1.32
C LEU A 154 -7.15 -5.00 0.46
N ILE A 155 -5.95 -5.29 0.94
CA ILE A 155 -5.04 -6.25 0.32
C ILE A 155 -5.51 -7.65 0.70
N THR A 156 -5.78 -8.48 -0.32
CA THR A 156 -6.26 -9.87 -0.14
C THR A 156 -5.19 -10.90 -0.42
N ARG A 157 -4.18 -10.55 -1.25
CA ARG A 157 -3.06 -11.43 -1.56
C ARG A 157 -1.81 -10.61 -1.85
N VAL A 158 -0.68 -11.14 -1.40
CA VAL A 158 0.66 -10.62 -1.71
C VAL A 158 1.54 -11.78 -2.15
N GLU A 159 2.16 -11.67 -3.31
CA GLU A 159 3.02 -12.73 -3.83
C GLU A 159 4.25 -12.17 -4.53
N SER A 160 5.38 -12.84 -4.39
CA SER A 160 6.57 -12.52 -5.18
C SER A 160 6.33 -12.82 -6.64
N VAL A 161 6.69 -11.89 -7.51
CA VAL A 161 6.76 -12.15 -8.95
C VAL A 161 8.04 -12.97 -9.17
N ARG A 162 7.90 -14.19 -9.66
CA ARG A 162 9.06 -14.99 -10.07
C ARG A 162 9.70 -14.31 -11.26
N ALA A 163 10.99 -14.01 -11.17
CA ALA A 163 11.74 -13.66 -12.35
C ALA A 163 11.61 -14.83 -13.36
N PRO A 164 11.33 -14.55 -14.63
CA PRO A 164 11.37 -15.60 -15.65
C PRO A 164 12.78 -16.21 -15.63
N ALA A 165 12.82 -17.54 -15.56
CA ALA A 165 14.07 -18.30 -15.58
C ALA A 165 14.80 -18.15 -16.93
#